data_e9230df2bd9908b469507621bd3977bb
#
_entry.id   e9230df2bd9908b469507621bd3977bb
#
_cell.length_a   1.000
_cell.length_b   1.000
_cell.length_c   1.000
_cell.angle_alpha   90.00
_cell.angle_beta   90.00
_cell.angle_gamma   90.00
#
_symmetry.space_group_name_H-M   'P 1'
#
loop_
_entity.id
_entity.type
_entity.pdbx_description
1 polymer ?
#
loop_
_entity_poly.entity_id
_entity_poly.type
_entity_poly.pdbx_seq_one_letter_code
_entity_poly.pdbx_strand_id
1 'polypeptide(L)'
;MTDLRDPAELFAAEIGWQPALERTDLLADPVAAALRALEDSSPDGARLARQAQVIAIDPQYSDTDALNEHYDLDPEATGNCVLVAGKRTGEERIAACVVRAPDFADVNHVVKKRIDVRKASFLP
;
A
#
# COMPACT_ATOMS: atom_id res chain seq x y z
N MET A 1 6.85 11.14 14.47
CA MET A 1 6.33 10.11 13.54
C MET A 1 5.55 9.09 14.33
N THR A 2 4.35 8.76 13.87
CA THR A 2 3.47 7.79 14.54
C THR A 2 4.01 6.37 14.36
N ASP A 3 4.01 5.58 15.43
CA ASP A 3 4.34 4.16 15.33
C ASP A 3 3.24 3.42 14.56
N LEU A 4 3.66 2.50 13.72
CA LEU A 4 2.74 1.57 13.07
C LEU A 4 2.27 0.56 14.11
N ARG A 5 0.99 0.24 14.06
CA ARG A 5 0.47 -0.86 14.85
C ARG A 5 0.93 -2.19 14.28
N ASP A 6 1.18 -3.13 15.16
CA ASP A 6 1.48 -4.49 14.72
C ASP A 6 0.23 -5.05 14.02
N PRO A 7 0.34 -5.58 12.79
CA PRO A 7 -0.77 -6.24 12.13
C PRO A 7 -1.45 -7.32 12.98
N ALA A 8 -0.71 -8.01 13.83
CA ALA A 8 -1.28 -9.01 14.73
C ALA A 8 -2.22 -8.41 15.78
N GLU A 9 -2.13 -7.09 16.06
CA GLU A 9 -3.08 -6.39 16.93
C GLU A 9 -4.37 -6.00 16.21
N LEU A 10 -4.29 -5.83 14.88
CA LEU A 10 -5.41 -5.41 14.05
C LEU A 10 -6.14 -6.59 13.43
N PHE A 11 -5.44 -7.68 13.20
CA PHE A 11 -5.91 -8.87 12.53
C PHE A 11 -5.53 -10.10 13.33
N ALA A 12 -6.16 -11.23 13.01
CA ALA A 12 -5.89 -12.48 13.72
C ALA A 12 -4.39 -12.84 13.66
N ALA A 13 -3.77 -12.99 14.84
CA ALA A 13 -2.35 -13.30 14.95
C ALA A 13 -1.98 -14.65 14.32
N GLU A 14 -2.91 -15.58 14.27
CA GLU A 14 -2.73 -16.92 13.68
C GLU A 14 -2.51 -16.90 12.17
N ILE A 15 -2.71 -15.77 11.50
CA ILE A 15 -2.43 -15.65 10.06
C ILE A 15 -0.92 -15.84 9.77
N GLY A 16 -0.05 -15.58 10.75
CA GLY A 16 1.38 -15.84 10.61
C GLY A 16 2.15 -14.70 9.95
N TRP A 17 1.94 -13.49 10.44
CA TRP A 17 2.69 -12.32 9.99
C TRP A 17 4.19 -12.48 10.18
N GLN A 18 4.98 -12.05 9.19
CA GLN A 18 6.44 -12.09 9.21
C GLN A 18 7.02 -10.74 8.81
N PRO A 19 8.17 -10.33 9.37
CA PRO A 19 8.83 -9.10 8.93
C PRO A 19 9.08 -9.13 7.41
N ALA A 20 8.71 -8.04 6.74
CA ALA A 20 8.81 -7.97 5.28
C ALA A 20 10.24 -8.18 4.78
N LEU A 21 11.24 -7.63 5.47
CA LEU A 21 12.65 -7.77 5.08
C LEU A 21 13.21 -9.17 5.30
N GLU A 22 12.54 -10.02 6.05
CA GLU A 22 12.88 -11.45 6.19
C GLU A 22 12.18 -12.32 5.13
N ARG A 23 11.25 -11.76 4.39
CA ARG A 23 10.47 -12.43 3.35
C ARG A 23 10.46 -11.63 2.05
N THR A 24 11.64 -11.26 1.58
CA THR A 24 11.77 -10.51 0.31
C THR A 24 11.32 -11.31 -0.91
N ASP A 25 11.21 -12.62 -0.79
CA ASP A 25 10.56 -13.49 -1.79
C ASP A 25 9.09 -13.15 -2.04
N LEU A 26 8.43 -12.52 -1.06
CA LEU A 26 7.04 -12.07 -1.17
C LEU A 26 6.91 -10.62 -1.64
N LEU A 27 8.01 -9.92 -1.84
CA LEU A 27 8.03 -8.51 -2.23
C LEU A 27 8.42 -8.35 -3.70
N ALA A 28 7.83 -7.37 -4.37
CA ALA A 28 8.36 -6.90 -5.64
C ALA A 28 9.75 -6.27 -5.41
N ASP A 29 10.66 -6.41 -6.36
CA ASP A 29 12.03 -5.90 -6.22
C ASP A 29 12.10 -4.41 -5.83
N PRO A 30 11.30 -3.50 -6.44
CA PRO A 30 11.30 -2.09 -6.03
C PRO A 30 10.85 -1.88 -4.59
N VAL A 31 9.92 -2.67 -4.09
CA VAL A 31 9.44 -2.57 -2.70
C VAL A 31 10.53 -3.01 -1.73
N ALA A 32 11.18 -4.13 -2.01
CA ALA A 32 12.30 -4.61 -1.18
C ALA A 32 13.43 -3.58 -1.15
N ALA A 33 13.78 -2.99 -2.29
CA ALA A 33 14.81 -1.95 -2.38
C ALA A 33 14.42 -0.71 -1.58
N ALA A 34 13.15 -0.27 -1.66
CA ALA A 34 12.65 0.89 -0.93
C ALA A 34 12.69 0.66 0.59
N LEU A 35 12.30 -0.53 1.06
CA LEU A 35 12.34 -0.86 2.48
C LEU A 35 13.79 -0.90 3.02
N ARG A 36 14.73 -1.43 2.23
CA ARG A 36 16.15 -1.41 2.61
C ARG A 36 16.70 0.01 2.67
N ALA A 37 16.36 0.85 1.69
CA ALA A 37 16.74 2.25 1.69
C ALA A 37 16.16 2.99 2.90
N LEU A 38 14.91 2.72 3.25
CA LEU A 38 14.27 3.27 4.44
C LEU A 38 14.98 2.83 5.72
N GLU A 39 15.34 1.55 5.81
CA GLU A 39 16.09 1.00 6.96
C GLU A 39 17.40 1.73 7.17
N ASP A 40 18.12 2.06 6.08
CA ASP A 40 19.42 2.72 6.12
C ASP A 40 19.33 4.25 6.25
N SER A 41 18.16 4.84 6.16
CA SER A 41 17.99 6.30 6.04
C SER A 41 18.15 7.05 7.38
N SER A 42 17.60 6.50 8.46
CA SER A 42 17.58 7.13 9.77
C SER A 42 17.14 6.11 10.83
N PRO A 43 17.30 6.39 12.14
CA PRO A 43 16.74 5.54 13.19
C PRO A 43 15.23 5.34 13.08
N ASP A 44 14.48 6.39 12.76
CA ASP A 44 13.03 6.30 12.53
C ASP A 44 12.70 5.47 11.29
N GLY A 45 13.45 5.66 10.20
CA GLY A 45 13.31 4.85 8.99
C GLY A 45 13.59 3.38 9.25
N ALA A 46 14.63 3.07 10.00
CA ALA A 46 14.95 1.70 10.40
C ALA A 46 13.81 1.07 11.21
N ARG A 47 13.24 1.81 12.15
CA ARG A 47 12.13 1.34 12.96
C ARG A 47 10.89 1.05 12.10
N LEU A 48 10.53 1.95 11.20
CA LEU A 48 9.39 1.77 10.30
C LEU A 48 9.57 0.59 9.36
N ALA A 49 10.77 0.45 8.77
CA ALA A 49 11.07 -0.68 7.88
C ALA A 49 10.94 -2.03 8.58
N ARG A 50 11.35 -2.11 9.85
CA ARG A 50 11.23 -3.34 10.65
C ARG A 50 9.80 -3.65 11.08
N GLN A 51 8.93 -2.63 11.15
CA GLN A 51 7.52 -2.82 11.48
C GLN A 51 6.67 -3.30 10.31
N ALA A 52 7.17 -3.17 9.07
CA ALA A 52 6.47 -3.68 7.90
C ALA A 52 6.43 -5.22 7.93
N GLN A 53 5.25 -5.78 7.80
CA GLN A 53 5.03 -7.22 7.87
C GLN A 53 4.28 -7.71 6.64
N VAL A 54 4.48 -8.98 6.29
CA VAL A 54 3.84 -9.63 5.15
C VAL A 54 3.36 -11.03 5.50
N ILE A 55 2.41 -11.51 4.75
CA ILE A 55 2.01 -12.91 4.73
C ILE A 55 1.86 -13.36 3.28
N ALA A 56 2.08 -14.64 3.04
CA ALA A 56 1.70 -15.25 1.77
C ALA A 56 0.20 -15.52 1.78
N ILE A 57 -0.47 -15.14 0.72
CA ILE A 57 -1.91 -15.40 0.53
C ILE A 57 -2.13 -16.25 -0.71
N ASP A 58 -3.29 -16.92 -0.77
CA ASP A 58 -3.74 -17.56 -1.99
C ASP A 58 -4.10 -16.47 -3.01
N PRO A 59 -3.52 -16.48 -4.24
CA PRO A 59 -3.79 -15.45 -5.24
C PRO A 59 -5.26 -15.29 -5.62
N GLN A 60 -6.10 -16.30 -5.42
CA GLN A 60 -7.54 -16.17 -5.67
C GLN A 60 -8.21 -15.13 -4.76
N TYR A 61 -7.60 -14.79 -3.63
CA TYR A 61 -8.09 -13.79 -2.68
C TYR A 61 -7.35 -12.47 -2.78
N SER A 62 -6.74 -12.17 -3.92
CA SER A 62 -5.97 -10.92 -4.11
C SER A 62 -6.84 -9.68 -4.24
N ASP A 63 -8.12 -9.83 -4.59
CA ASP A 63 -9.08 -8.72 -4.53
C ASP A 63 -9.38 -8.35 -3.08
N THR A 64 -9.48 -7.05 -2.79
CA THR A 64 -9.61 -6.54 -1.42
C THR A 64 -10.83 -7.10 -0.68
N ASP A 65 -11.98 -7.17 -1.34
CA ASP A 65 -13.20 -7.70 -0.72
C ASP A 65 -13.07 -9.19 -0.42
N ALA A 66 -12.55 -9.96 -1.38
CA ALA A 66 -12.31 -11.40 -1.20
C ALA A 66 -11.28 -11.66 -0.11
N LEU A 67 -10.23 -10.84 -0.04
CA LEU A 67 -9.19 -10.92 0.99
C LEU A 67 -9.78 -10.69 2.38
N ASN A 68 -10.53 -9.61 2.54
CA ASN A 68 -11.13 -9.25 3.82
C ASN A 68 -12.11 -10.31 4.32
N GLU A 69 -12.91 -10.84 3.41
CA GLU A 69 -13.88 -11.89 3.76
C GLU A 69 -13.19 -13.19 4.15
N HIS A 70 -12.24 -13.66 3.33
CA HIS A 70 -11.58 -14.94 3.56
C HIS A 70 -10.71 -14.97 4.82
N TYR A 71 -9.97 -13.90 5.07
CA TYR A 71 -9.05 -13.80 6.21
C TYR A 71 -9.64 -13.05 7.41
N ASP A 72 -10.92 -12.68 7.36
CA ASP A 72 -11.60 -11.94 8.42
C ASP A 72 -10.86 -10.66 8.82
N LEU A 73 -10.49 -9.86 7.82
CA LEU A 73 -9.81 -8.59 8.04
C LEU A 73 -10.83 -7.45 8.17
N ASP A 74 -10.50 -6.47 9.00
CA ASP A 74 -11.31 -5.27 9.14
C ASP A 74 -11.19 -4.40 7.88
N PRO A 75 -12.29 -4.18 7.12
CA PRO A 75 -12.23 -3.33 5.92
C PRO A 75 -11.77 -1.90 6.18
N GLU A 76 -11.99 -1.37 7.39
CA GLU A 76 -11.52 -0.02 7.73
C GLU A 76 -10.02 0.05 8.00
N ALA A 77 -9.38 -1.08 8.25
CA ALA A 77 -7.95 -1.18 8.44
C ALA A 77 -7.20 -1.69 7.21
N THR A 78 -7.91 -2.04 6.14
CA THR A 78 -7.31 -2.48 4.87
C THR A 78 -7.37 -1.38 3.84
N GLY A 79 -6.34 -1.29 3.01
CA GLY A 79 -6.20 -0.29 1.98
C GLY A 79 -5.99 -0.89 0.60
N ASN A 80 -6.33 -0.11 -0.41
CA ASN A 80 -6.08 -0.43 -1.80
C ASN A 80 -5.31 0.72 -2.44
N CYS A 81 -4.33 0.39 -3.27
CA CYS A 81 -3.56 1.39 -4.00
C CYS A 81 -3.98 1.40 -5.46
N VAL A 82 -4.40 2.56 -5.96
CA VAL A 82 -4.70 2.78 -7.37
C VAL A 82 -3.75 3.83 -7.94
N LEU A 83 -3.30 3.62 -9.16
CA LEU A 83 -2.44 4.56 -9.85
C LEU A 83 -3.29 5.43 -10.78
N VAL A 84 -3.09 6.73 -10.68
CA VAL A 84 -3.79 7.73 -11.48
C VAL A 84 -2.76 8.53 -12.24
N ALA A 85 -2.97 8.73 -13.53
CA ALA A 85 -2.06 9.50 -14.38
C ALA A 85 -2.79 10.59 -15.16
N GLY A 86 -2.05 11.64 -15.47
CA GLY A 86 -2.46 12.71 -16.36
C GLY A 86 -1.26 13.40 -16.95
N LYS A 87 -1.48 14.34 -17.87
CA LYS A 87 -0.42 15.12 -18.49
C LYS A 87 -0.62 16.61 -18.26
N ARG A 88 0.49 17.29 -18.07
CA ARG A 88 0.53 18.76 -18.09
C ARG A 88 1.68 19.21 -18.99
N THR A 89 1.34 19.95 -20.05
CA THR A 89 2.32 20.46 -21.02
C THR A 89 3.25 19.35 -21.54
N GLY A 90 2.69 18.15 -21.83
CA GLY A 90 3.44 17.01 -22.34
C GLY A 90 4.15 16.18 -21.28
N GLU A 91 4.21 16.64 -20.04
CA GLU A 91 4.79 15.90 -18.91
C GLU A 91 3.76 14.99 -18.26
N GLU A 92 4.07 13.71 -18.17
CA GLU A 92 3.23 12.75 -17.45
C GLU A 92 3.41 12.89 -15.94
N ARG A 93 2.30 12.96 -15.24
CA ARG A 93 2.26 12.99 -13.77
C ARG A 93 1.45 11.82 -13.27
N ILE A 94 2.02 11.08 -12.33
CA ILE A 94 1.42 9.87 -11.78
C ILE A 94 1.29 10.03 -10.26
N ALA A 95 0.14 9.62 -9.74
CA ALA A 95 -0.10 9.55 -8.31
C ALA A 95 -0.46 8.12 -7.90
N ALA A 96 0.16 7.65 -6.82
CA ALA A 96 -0.28 6.45 -6.13
C ALA A 96 -1.28 6.86 -5.05
N CYS A 97 -2.52 6.41 -5.18
CA CYS A 97 -3.60 6.78 -4.28
C CYS A 97 -3.95 5.59 -3.40
N VAL A 98 -3.62 5.69 -2.11
CA VAL A 98 -4.00 4.67 -1.13
C VAL A 98 -5.30 5.09 -0.47
N VAL A 99 -6.32 4.26 -0.59
CA VAL A 99 -7.64 4.48 0.00
C VAL A 99 -8.02 3.27 0.84
N ARG A 100 -8.81 3.49 1.88
CA ARG A 100 -9.35 2.37 2.67
C ARG A 100 -10.35 1.57 1.84
N ALA A 101 -10.54 0.29 2.17
CA ALA A 101 -11.42 -0.59 1.41
C ALA A 101 -12.84 -0.04 1.21
N PRO A 102 -13.50 0.64 2.20
CA PRO A 102 -14.82 1.21 1.98
C PRO A 102 -14.82 2.52 1.19
N ASP A 103 -13.65 3.10 0.92
CA ASP A 103 -13.51 4.38 0.24
C ASP A 103 -13.10 4.19 -1.22
N PHE A 104 -13.03 5.28 -1.98
CA PHE A 104 -12.50 5.29 -3.34
C PHE A 104 -11.77 6.61 -3.62
N ALA A 105 -10.87 6.58 -4.61
CA ALA A 105 -10.14 7.77 -5.03
C ALA A 105 -11.04 8.67 -5.89
N ASP A 106 -11.26 9.90 -5.46
CA ASP A 106 -11.95 10.92 -6.27
C ASP A 106 -10.99 11.48 -7.31
N VAL A 107 -10.93 10.80 -8.46
CA VAL A 107 -9.98 11.11 -9.54
C VAL A 107 -10.27 12.49 -10.16
N ASN A 108 -11.55 12.80 -10.38
CA ASN A 108 -11.95 13.99 -11.14
C ASN A 108 -11.89 15.30 -10.34
N HIS A 109 -12.00 15.24 -9.02
CA HIS A 109 -12.06 16.44 -8.18
C HIS A 109 -10.86 16.59 -7.27
N VAL A 110 -10.39 15.50 -6.67
CA VAL A 110 -9.30 15.55 -5.69
C VAL A 110 -7.95 15.24 -6.33
N VAL A 111 -7.80 14.06 -6.91
CA VAL A 111 -6.50 13.61 -7.44
C VAL A 111 -6.03 14.49 -8.60
N LYS A 112 -6.91 14.77 -9.54
CA LYS A 112 -6.66 15.64 -10.68
C LYS A 112 -6.10 17.01 -10.26
N LYS A 113 -6.66 17.59 -9.22
CA LYS A 113 -6.18 18.89 -8.69
C LYS A 113 -4.83 18.75 -7.98
N ARG A 114 -4.62 17.66 -7.27
CA ARG A 114 -3.37 17.42 -6.54
C ARG A 114 -2.17 17.27 -7.44
N ILE A 115 -2.33 16.59 -8.57
CA ILE A 115 -1.24 16.44 -9.56
C ILE A 115 -1.25 17.52 -10.62
N ASP A 116 -2.22 18.44 -10.57
CA ASP A 116 -2.32 19.62 -11.46
C ASP A 116 -2.32 19.22 -12.94
N VAL A 117 -3.31 18.44 -13.33
CA VAL A 117 -3.55 18.00 -14.71
C VAL A 117 -4.99 18.32 -15.12
N ARG A 118 -5.24 18.43 -16.42
CA ARG A 118 -6.58 18.69 -16.95
C ARG A 118 -7.47 17.45 -16.98
N LYS A 119 -6.86 16.31 -17.29
CA LYS A 119 -7.54 15.02 -17.34
C LYS A 119 -6.70 14.02 -16.59
N ALA A 120 -7.36 13.22 -15.77
CA ALA A 120 -6.73 12.15 -15.03
C ALA A 120 -7.54 10.86 -15.21
N SER A 121 -6.85 9.73 -15.30
CA SER A 121 -7.46 8.42 -15.45
C SER A 121 -6.64 7.37 -14.70
N PHE A 122 -7.27 6.24 -14.40
CA PHE A 122 -6.55 5.11 -13.83
C PHE A 122 -5.55 4.58 -14.84
N LEU A 123 -4.36 4.23 -14.37
CA LEU A 123 -3.42 3.45 -15.15
C LEU A 123 -3.91 2.00 -15.24
N PRO A 124 -3.79 1.36 -16.42
CA PRO A 124 -4.18 -0.03 -16.59
C PRO A 124 -3.28 -0.99 -15.79
#